data_edd95d860d598aeb0347ffc216de9afa
#
_entry.id   edd95d860d598aeb0347ffc216de9afa
#
_cell.length_a   1.000
_cell.length_b   1.000
_cell.length_c   1.000
_cell.angle_alpha   90.00
_cell.angle_beta   90.00
_cell.angle_gamma   90.00
#
_symmetry.space_group_name_H-M   'P 1'
#
loop_
_entity.id
_entity.type
_entity.pdbx_description
1 polymer ?
#
loop_
_entity_poly.entity_id
_entity_poly.type
_entity_poly.pdbx_seq_one_letter_code
_entity_poly.pdbx_strand_id
1 'polypeptide(L)'
;VTKRNVVLITYDSLRADHCGHWGYERETTPNIDAMAEEGVVFESATAPASRTNPSMAGTLTGEPMVARDRVANPEHARNHLERHGTLAERFSAEGYATGAFCPNAYASKYYGFDRGFDRFEDFMFDNSRYQDLFEEHLGDSGFYTLLRNLRNFVFRQEAFKTWDSYIDEMVEWARDQREPFFLWAFSLDTHFPHLTPRKYREWSNLFDQYYYNWRCNQLIDEFDIDISEEEIQNIIDIYDDSIRFGDVLIAELRDRLAEFDPVIVVHGDHGEAFDERGLYGHFYPSLYEENLHVPLVVDDGETSGTVDKPVSLVDLPEIVLRAANIENGTPEEISHDWVVATDYDGRNDRRLTAIRSRRFKYLVEAADNDERRELYDLDADGREIENLVGAHEASEPLEALVDRRITHEEELLSIRSATEELGAD
;
A
#
# COMPACT_ATOMS: atom_id res chain seq x y z
N VAL A 1 -15.26 -13.28 -25.44
CA VAL A 1 -15.34 -12.18 -24.47
C VAL A 1 -14.39 -11.11 -24.92
N THR A 2 -14.82 -9.85 -24.93
CA THR A 2 -13.97 -8.74 -25.36
C THR A 2 -13.06 -8.34 -24.19
N LYS A 3 -11.77 -8.18 -24.46
CA LYS A 3 -10.80 -7.64 -23.49
C LYS A 3 -11.18 -6.21 -23.16
N ARG A 4 -11.05 -5.83 -21.88
CA ARG A 4 -11.44 -4.50 -21.38
C ARG A 4 -10.22 -3.69 -21.03
N ASN A 5 -10.30 -2.37 -21.19
CA ASN A 5 -9.32 -1.45 -20.67
C ASN A 5 -9.31 -1.50 -19.13
N VAL A 6 -8.17 -1.31 -18.51
CA VAL A 6 -8.02 -1.38 -17.05
C VAL A 6 -7.27 -0.16 -16.53
N VAL A 7 -7.82 0.42 -15.46
CA VAL A 7 -7.17 1.46 -14.65
C VAL A 7 -7.03 0.92 -13.23
N LEU A 8 -5.81 0.67 -12.80
CA LEU A 8 -5.47 0.29 -11.43
C LEU A 8 -5.00 1.54 -10.68
N ILE A 9 -5.68 1.89 -9.60
CA ILE A 9 -5.35 3.04 -8.75
C ILE A 9 -4.87 2.50 -7.40
N THR A 10 -3.63 2.79 -7.06
CA THR A 10 -3.03 2.46 -5.76
C THR A 10 -2.88 3.74 -4.94
N TYR A 11 -3.38 3.75 -3.72
CA TYR A 11 -3.14 4.81 -2.75
C TYR A 11 -2.10 4.37 -1.73
N ASP A 12 -1.06 5.17 -1.57
CA ASP A 12 -0.03 4.95 -0.56
C ASP A 12 -0.57 5.21 0.85
N SER A 13 -0.41 4.26 1.74
CA SER A 13 -0.79 4.39 3.16
C SER A 13 -2.28 4.67 3.41
N LEU A 14 -3.21 4.21 2.54
CA LEU A 14 -4.64 4.42 2.73
C LEU A 14 -5.27 3.33 3.60
N ARG A 15 -5.73 3.71 4.78
CA ARG A 15 -6.45 2.85 5.73
C ARG A 15 -7.91 2.65 5.33
N ALA A 16 -8.41 1.42 5.46
CA ALA A 16 -9.84 1.15 5.23
C ALA A 16 -10.74 1.85 6.26
N ASP A 17 -10.34 1.88 7.54
CA ASP A 17 -11.09 2.51 8.61
C ASP A 17 -11.12 4.05 8.58
N HIS A 18 -10.47 4.66 7.57
CA HIS A 18 -10.61 6.08 7.20
C HIS A 18 -11.43 6.30 5.92
N CYS A 19 -12.09 5.26 5.39
CA CYS A 19 -12.99 5.33 4.25
C CYS A 19 -14.46 5.18 4.69
N GLY A 20 -15.36 5.95 4.08
CA GLY A 20 -16.78 6.01 4.49
C GLY A 20 -17.49 4.66 4.38
N HIS A 21 -17.23 3.88 3.31
CA HIS A 21 -17.81 2.54 3.14
C HIS A 21 -17.51 1.60 4.32
N TRP A 22 -16.31 1.68 4.90
CA TRP A 22 -15.90 0.88 6.08
C TRP A 22 -16.28 1.51 7.42
N GLY A 23 -17.19 2.49 7.40
CA GLY A 23 -17.82 3.04 8.60
C GLY A 23 -17.14 4.28 9.19
N TYR A 24 -16.22 4.92 8.46
CA TYR A 24 -15.65 6.19 8.91
C TYR A 24 -16.70 7.30 8.90
N GLU A 25 -16.75 8.10 9.97
CA GLU A 25 -17.80 9.11 10.13
C GLU A 25 -17.60 10.35 9.23
N ARG A 26 -16.37 10.58 8.76
CA ARG A 26 -16.04 11.73 7.90
C ARG A 26 -16.16 11.36 6.44
N GLU A 27 -16.58 12.31 5.64
CA GLU A 27 -16.72 12.19 4.17
C GLU A 27 -15.35 12.33 3.48
N THR A 28 -14.43 11.39 3.73
CA THR A 28 -13.06 11.36 3.19
C THR A 28 -13.01 10.77 1.79
N THR A 29 -13.87 9.79 1.49
CA THR A 29 -13.79 8.94 0.28
C THR A 29 -15.09 8.86 -0.51
N PRO A 30 -15.78 9.99 -0.83
CA PRO A 30 -17.07 9.94 -1.51
C PRO A 30 -17.03 9.22 -2.87
N ASN A 31 -15.90 9.19 -3.58
CA ASN A 31 -15.79 8.52 -4.87
C ASN A 31 -15.49 7.01 -4.71
N ILE A 32 -14.66 6.60 -3.74
CA ILE A 32 -14.49 5.18 -3.36
C ILE A 32 -15.83 4.63 -2.87
N ASP A 33 -16.55 5.36 -2.03
CA ASP A 33 -17.83 4.95 -1.46
C ASP A 33 -18.88 4.76 -2.57
N ALA A 34 -18.93 5.67 -3.56
CA ALA A 34 -19.80 5.53 -4.72
C ALA A 34 -19.41 4.30 -5.58
N MET A 35 -18.12 4.05 -5.77
CA MET A 35 -17.67 2.81 -6.45
C MET A 35 -18.06 1.56 -5.66
N ALA A 36 -17.99 1.61 -4.34
CA ALA A 36 -18.36 0.51 -3.46
C ALA A 36 -19.86 0.15 -3.56
N GLU A 37 -20.72 1.13 -3.83
CA GLU A 37 -22.14 0.90 -4.06
C GLU A 37 -22.45 0.25 -5.44
N GLU A 38 -21.60 0.51 -6.44
CA GLU A 38 -21.79 0.06 -7.83
C GLU A 38 -21.03 -1.22 -8.18
N GLY A 39 -19.86 -1.46 -7.56
CA GLY A 39 -18.92 -2.51 -7.88
C GLY A 39 -18.84 -3.65 -6.86
N VAL A 40 -17.75 -4.40 -6.91
CA VAL A 40 -17.40 -5.46 -5.97
C VAL A 40 -16.47 -4.89 -4.89
N VAL A 41 -16.89 -5.02 -3.63
CA VAL A 41 -16.13 -4.60 -2.45
C VAL A 41 -15.56 -5.80 -1.71
N PHE A 42 -14.30 -5.70 -1.31
CA PHE A 42 -13.64 -6.68 -0.46
C PHE A 42 -13.50 -6.11 0.96
N GLU A 43 -14.40 -6.52 1.86
CA GLU A 43 -14.48 -5.97 3.23
C GLU A 43 -13.24 -6.23 4.08
N SER A 44 -12.50 -7.27 3.75
CA SER A 44 -11.37 -7.75 4.54
C SER A 44 -10.11 -7.85 3.70
N ALA A 45 -9.83 -6.85 2.86
CA ALA A 45 -8.61 -6.80 2.07
C ALA A 45 -7.40 -6.49 2.97
N THR A 46 -6.34 -7.27 2.81
CA THR A 46 -5.16 -7.24 3.69
C THR A 46 -3.90 -7.03 2.85
N ALA A 47 -3.13 -6.01 3.19
CA ALA A 47 -1.80 -5.81 2.63
C ALA A 47 -0.86 -6.95 3.03
N PRO A 48 -0.02 -7.48 2.13
CA PRO A 48 0.88 -8.59 2.45
C PRO A 48 2.08 -8.16 3.32
N ALA A 49 2.32 -6.87 3.45
CA ALA A 49 3.33 -6.26 4.30
C ALA A 49 2.92 -4.82 4.67
N SER A 50 3.54 -4.26 5.70
CA SER A 50 3.22 -2.94 6.23
C SER A 50 3.99 -1.77 5.60
N ARG A 51 4.72 -2.02 4.51
CA ARG A 51 5.55 -1.02 3.81
C ARG A 51 5.42 -1.17 2.30
N THR A 52 5.53 -0.07 1.57
CA THR A 52 5.31 -0.02 0.11
C THR A 52 6.09 -1.07 -0.68
N ASN A 53 7.42 -1.17 -0.50
CA ASN A 53 8.24 -2.02 -1.36
C ASN A 53 7.87 -3.50 -1.27
N PRO A 54 7.84 -4.17 -0.09
CA PRO A 54 7.43 -5.57 0.00
C PRO A 54 5.94 -5.78 -0.31
N SER A 55 5.07 -4.85 0.07
CA SER A 55 3.65 -4.94 -0.26
C SER A 55 3.41 -4.88 -1.76
N MET A 56 3.92 -3.87 -2.44
CA MET A 56 3.71 -3.70 -3.89
C MET A 56 4.42 -4.77 -4.73
N ALA A 57 5.58 -5.27 -4.28
CA ALA A 57 6.22 -6.38 -4.96
C ALA A 57 5.34 -7.65 -4.91
N GLY A 58 4.74 -7.94 -3.75
CA GLY A 58 3.77 -9.03 -3.63
C GLY A 58 2.49 -8.78 -4.43
N THR A 59 1.95 -7.58 -4.34
CA THR A 59 0.72 -7.16 -5.03
C THR A 59 0.84 -7.26 -6.55
N LEU A 60 1.95 -6.83 -7.14
CA LEU A 60 2.09 -6.87 -8.60
C LEU A 60 2.55 -8.22 -9.16
N THR A 61 3.10 -9.10 -8.33
CA THR A 61 3.54 -10.43 -8.79
C THR A 61 2.52 -11.53 -8.50
N GLY A 62 1.70 -11.37 -7.48
CA GLY A 62 0.83 -12.43 -6.96
C GLY A 62 1.56 -13.38 -6.01
N GLU A 63 2.78 -13.03 -5.58
CA GLU A 63 3.60 -13.85 -4.69
C GLU A 63 4.16 -13.01 -3.54
N PRO A 64 3.98 -13.39 -2.27
CA PRO A 64 4.46 -12.59 -1.15
C PRO A 64 5.96 -12.37 -1.20
N MET A 65 6.41 -11.14 -1.06
CA MET A 65 7.81 -10.82 -0.91
C MET A 65 8.19 -10.79 0.57
N VAL A 66 9.02 -11.76 1.00
CA VAL A 66 9.51 -11.79 2.37
C VAL A 66 10.58 -10.73 2.55
N ALA A 67 10.27 -9.67 3.31
CA ALA A 67 11.22 -8.63 3.65
C ALA A 67 12.36 -9.20 4.52
N ARG A 68 13.61 -8.78 4.27
CA ARG A 68 14.81 -9.25 4.97
C ARG A 68 15.71 -8.14 5.48
N ASP A 69 15.54 -6.95 4.92
CA ASP A 69 16.42 -5.83 5.16
C ASP A 69 15.67 -4.69 5.84
N ARG A 70 16.37 -3.95 6.68
CA ARG A 70 15.84 -2.78 7.37
C ARG A 70 15.33 -1.71 6.38
N VAL A 71 16.03 -1.56 5.28
CA VAL A 71 15.66 -0.70 4.17
C VAL A 71 15.44 -1.59 2.95
N ALA A 72 14.48 -1.27 2.11
CA ALA A 72 14.22 -2.03 0.90
C ALA A 72 15.50 -2.21 0.08
N ASN A 73 15.82 -3.46 -0.21
CA ASN A 73 17.00 -3.82 -1.00
C ASN A 73 16.62 -3.90 -2.47
N PRO A 74 17.18 -3.04 -3.35
CA PRO A 74 16.79 -3.01 -4.76
C PRO A 74 17.11 -4.31 -5.50
N GLU A 75 18.18 -5.00 -5.16
CA GLU A 75 18.50 -6.29 -5.76
C GLU A 75 17.48 -7.37 -5.36
N HIS A 76 17.09 -7.38 -4.09
CA HIS A 76 16.07 -8.32 -3.60
C HIS A 76 14.72 -8.09 -4.29
N ALA A 77 14.27 -6.83 -4.39
CA ALA A 77 13.03 -6.48 -5.08
C ALA A 77 13.08 -6.86 -6.58
N ARG A 78 14.16 -6.50 -7.29
CA ARG A 78 14.35 -6.87 -8.71
C ARG A 78 14.32 -8.39 -8.93
N ASN A 79 15.03 -9.14 -8.10
CA ASN A 79 15.07 -10.61 -8.19
C ASN A 79 13.70 -11.23 -7.93
N HIS A 80 12.91 -10.65 -7.01
CA HIS A 80 11.54 -11.11 -6.76
C HIS A 80 10.64 -10.84 -7.98
N LEU A 81 10.62 -9.61 -8.47
CA LEU A 81 9.83 -9.20 -9.64
C LEU A 81 10.21 -10.00 -10.91
N GLU A 82 11.50 -10.24 -11.13
CA GLU A 82 11.98 -11.03 -12.27
C GLU A 82 11.58 -12.50 -12.18
N ARG A 83 11.68 -13.09 -10.99
CA ARG A 83 11.38 -14.53 -10.78
C ARG A 83 9.91 -14.84 -10.98
N HIS A 84 9.01 -13.99 -10.48
CA HIS A 84 7.59 -14.27 -10.43
C HIS A 84 6.82 -13.63 -11.61
N GLY A 85 7.43 -12.64 -12.26
CA GLY A 85 6.76 -11.84 -13.29
C GLY A 85 5.73 -10.89 -12.71
N THR A 86 5.48 -9.78 -13.41
CA THR A 86 4.58 -8.73 -12.94
C THR A 86 3.20 -8.79 -13.62
N LEU A 87 2.21 -8.16 -13.02
CA LEU A 87 0.89 -7.96 -13.63
C LEU A 87 1.00 -7.25 -14.99
N ALA A 88 1.92 -6.27 -15.11
CA ALA A 88 2.17 -5.58 -16.38
C ALA A 88 2.71 -6.52 -17.46
N GLU A 89 3.60 -7.46 -17.12
CA GLU A 89 4.08 -8.48 -18.06
C GLU A 89 2.94 -9.40 -18.50
N ARG A 90 2.00 -9.76 -17.61
CA ARG A 90 0.82 -10.55 -17.96
C ARG A 90 -0.07 -9.80 -18.94
N PHE A 91 -0.36 -8.51 -18.71
CA PHE A 91 -1.10 -7.67 -19.65
C PHE A 91 -0.39 -7.49 -20.98
N SER A 92 0.92 -7.23 -20.97
CA SER A 92 1.73 -7.10 -22.18
C SER A 92 1.69 -8.39 -23.02
N ALA A 93 1.80 -9.57 -22.39
CA ALA A 93 1.68 -10.87 -23.07
C ALA A 93 0.32 -11.07 -23.73
N GLU A 94 -0.74 -10.45 -23.20
CA GLU A 94 -2.09 -10.44 -23.78
C GLU A 94 -2.29 -9.33 -24.83
N GLY A 95 -1.24 -8.57 -25.15
CA GLY A 95 -1.25 -7.55 -26.21
C GLY A 95 -1.86 -6.21 -25.79
N TYR A 96 -1.87 -5.91 -24.50
CA TYR A 96 -2.23 -4.59 -23.98
C TYR A 96 -1.08 -3.61 -24.14
N ALA A 97 -1.40 -2.35 -24.39
CA ALA A 97 -0.48 -1.24 -24.11
C ALA A 97 -0.42 -1.03 -22.60
N THR A 98 0.78 -0.90 -22.03
CA THR A 98 0.98 -0.85 -20.58
C THR A 98 1.65 0.45 -20.16
N GLY A 99 1.00 1.20 -19.24
CA GLY A 99 1.52 2.46 -18.74
C GLY A 99 1.43 2.57 -17.23
N ALA A 100 2.44 3.17 -16.61
CA ALA A 100 2.47 3.44 -15.19
C ALA A 100 2.93 4.87 -14.89
N PHE A 101 2.29 5.48 -13.89
CA PHE A 101 2.63 6.78 -13.33
C PHE A 101 2.71 6.64 -11.80
N CYS A 102 3.94 6.47 -11.30
CA CYS A 102 4.21 6.10 -9.92
C CYS A 102 5.26 7.02 -9.29
N PRO A 103 4.87 8.05 -8.55
CA PRO A 103 5.81 8.97 -7.89
C PRO A 103 6.48 8.39 -6.62
N ASN A 104 6.19 7.13 -6.24
CA ASN A 104 6.76 6.52 -5.06
C ASN A 104 8.17 5.98 -5.32
N ALA A 105 9.13 6.42 -4.51
CA ALA A 105 10.53 6.02 -4.62
C ALA A 105 10.75 4.51 -4.42
N TYR A 106 9.96 3.85 -3.55
CA TYR A 106 10.08 2.43 -3.21
C TYR A 106 9.37 1.50 -4.20
N ALA A 107 8.51 2.06 -5.09
CA ALA A 107 7.88 1.35 -6.20
C ALA A 107 8.36 1.89 -7.55
N SER A 108 9.62 2.31 -7.66
CA SER A 108 10.24 2.97 -8.81
C SER A 108 11.03 2.01 -9.72
N LYS A 109 11.52 2.54 -10.84
CA LYS A 109 12.48 1.85 -11.73
C LYS A 109 13.73 1.38 -10.99
N TYR A 110 14.16 2.11 -9.96
CA TYR A 110 15.31 1.72 -9.15
C TYR A 110 15.16 0.35 -8.52
N TYR A 111 13.92 -0.02 -8.16
CA TYR A 111 13.57 -1.34 -7.61
C TYR A 111 13.06 -2.34 -8.67
N GLY A 112 12.99 -1.95 -9.94
CA GLY A 112 12.57 -2.81 -11.06
C GLY A 112 11.07 -2.88 -11.30
N PHE A 113 10.29 -1.94 -10.75
CA PHE A 113 8.82 -1.91 -10.91
C PHE A 113 8.38 -1.50 -12.33
N ASP A 114 9.28 -0.99 -13.15
CA ASP A 114 9.02 -0.68 -14.56
C ASP A 114 8.90 -1.93 -15.46
N ARG A 115 9.13 -3.12 -14.90
CA ARG A 115 9.11 -4.37 -15.63
C ARG A 115 7.71 -4.67 -16.20
N GLY A 116 7.67 -4.84 -17.54
CA GLY A 116 6.43 -5.13 -18.27
C GLY A 116 5.64 -3.88 -18.73
N PHE A 117 6.07 -2.67 -18.37
CA PHE A 117 5.45 -1.44 -18.84
C PHE A 117 6.13 -0.91 -20.09
N ASP A 118 5.34 -0.52 -21.10
CA ASP A 118 5.82 0.21 -22.29
C ASP A 118 6.22 1.64 -21.93
N ARG A 119 5.49 2.26 -21.00
CA ARG A 119 5.77 3.55 -20.40
C ARG A 119 5.71 3.48 -18.90
N PHE A 120 6.76 3.90 -18.21
CA PHE A 120 6.81 4.02 -16.75
C PHE A 120 7.36 5.40 -16.38
N GLU A 121 6.54 6.21 -15.69
CA GLU A 121 6.95 7.52 -15.18
C GLU A 121 7.02 7.45 -13.66
N ASP A 122 8.23 7.38 -13.10
CA ASP A 122 8.44 7.41 -11.65
C ASP A 122 8.71 8.82 -11.11
N PHE A 123 8.83 9.80 -12.01
CA PHE A 123 9.13 11.20 -11.65
C PHE A 123 10.40 11.35 -10.78
N MET A 124 11.16 10.27 -10.62
CA MET A 124 12.43 10.26 -9.94
C MET A 124 13.48 10.77 -10.94
N PHE A 125 14.03 11.85 -10.64
CA PHE A 125 14.89 12.71 -11.43
C PHE A 125 15.89 12.03 -12.36
N ASP A 126 15.95 12.53 -13.57
CA ASP A 126 17.06 12.37 -14.53
C ASP A 126 18.32 13.16 -14.09
N ASN A 127 18.54 13.31 -12.80
CA ASN A 127 19.62 14.09 -12.22
C ASN A 127 20.45 13.25 -11.24
N SER A 128 21.53 12.66 -11.76
CA SER A 128 22.60 12.02 -10.98
C SER A 128 23.16 12.87 -9.81
N ARG A 129 22.89 14.18 -9.77
CA ARG A 129 23.25 15.08 -8.68
C ARG A 129 22.43 14.88 -7.38
N TYR A 130 21.25 14.28 -7.47
CA TYR A 130 20.42 14.06 -6.27
C TYR A 130 20.65 12.68 -5.66
N GLN A 131 21.11 11.69 -6.42
CA GLN A 131 21.56 10.41 -5.87
C GLN A 131 22.77 10.63 -4.94
N ASP A 132 23.73 11.43 -5.34
CA ASP A 132 24.89 11.78 -4.51
C ASP A 132 24.52 12.59 -3.25
N LEU A 133 23.46 13.42 -3.30
CA LEU A 133 22.95 14.18 -2.17
C LEU A 133 22.12 13.36 -1.18
N PHE A 134 21.45 12.29 -1.66
CA PHE A 134 20.70 11.38 -0.77
C PHE A 134 21.63 10.44 0.00
N GLU A 135 22.75 10.02 -0.58
CA GLU A 135 23.74 9.18 0.07
C GLU A 135 24.65 9.97 1.05
N GLU A 136 24.91 11.25 0.78
CA GLU A 136 25.90 12.04 1.52
C GLU A 136 25.34 12.88 2.69
N HIS A 137 24.02 13.14 2.77
CA HIS A 137 23.42 14.11 3.69
C HIS A 137 22.19 13.61 4.47
N LEU A 138 22.13 12.35 4.84
CA LEU A 138 21.22 11.85 5.89
C LEU A 138 21.73 12.19 7.31
N GLY A 139 22.48 13.26 7.44
CA GLY A 139 23.02 13.80 8.69
C GLY A 139 22.29 15.07 9.12
N ASP A 140 21.46 14.93 10.16
CA ASP A 140 21.12 15.92 11.20
C ASP A 140 20.82 17.38 10.84
N SER A 141 19.53 17.73 10.74
CA SER A 141 18.81 18.68 11.62
C SER A 141 17.43 19.00 11.06
N GLY A 142 16.36 18.89 11.88
CA GLY A 142 14.97 19.21 11.55
C GLY A 142 14.75 20.62 10.97
N PHE A 143 15.66 21.55 11.23
CA PHE A 143 15.65 22.91 10.66
C PHE A 143 15.97 22.93 9.14
N TYR A 144 16.85 22.04 8.68
CA TYR A 144 17.16 21.89 7.25
C TYR A 144 16.00 21.29 6.47
N THR A 145 15.29 20.34 7.07
CA THR A 145 14.08 19.72 6.48
C THR A 145 12.97 20.76 6.36
N LEU A 146 12.79 21.59 7.38
CA LEU A 146 11.80 22.70 7.34
C LEU A 146 12.13 23.71 6.22
N LEU A 147 13.38 24.14 6.10
CA LEU A 147 13.82 25.07 5.05
C LEU A 147 13.74 24.44 3.65
N ARG A 148 14.02 23.15 3.52
CA ARG A 148 13.88 22.39 2.26
C ARG A 148 12.40 22.31 1.86
N ASN A 149 11.52 21.95 2.77
CA ASN A 149 10.09 21.87 2.54
C ASN A 149 9.50 23.24 2.20
N LEU A 150 9.92 24.29 2.93
CA LEU A 150 9.53 25.68 2.63
C LEU A 150 10.04 26.14 1.26
N ARG A 151 11.27 25.79 0.90
CA ARG A 151 11.84 26.08 -0.43
C ARG A 151 11.10 25.33 -1.52
N ASN A 152 10.86 24.04 -1.34
CA ASN A 152 10.15 23.20 -2.31
C ASN A 152 8.71 23.73 -2.52
N PHE A 153 8.05 24.15 -1.46
CA PHE A 153 6.75 24.78 -1.52
C PHE A 153 6.76 26.13 -2.27
N VAL A 154 7.73 27.02 -1.97
CA VAL A 154 7.81 28.34 -2.60
C VAL A 154 8.17 28.24 -4.09
N PHE A 155 8.99 27.26 -4.47
CA PHE A 155 9.46 27.09 -5.85
C PHE A 155 8.69 26.02 -6.62
N ARG A 156 7.65 25.39 -6.02
CA ARG A 156 6.93 24.23 -6.58
C ARG A 156 7.87 23.13 -7.11
N GLN A 157 9.03 22.99 -6.50
CA GLN A 157 9.97 21.90 -6.74
C GLN A 157 9.66 20.80 -5.74
N GLU A 158 8.61 20.03 -6.04
CA GLU A 158 8.07 19.03 -5.13
C GLU A 158 8.95 17.79 -5.15
N ALA A 159 9.38 17.36 -3.97
CA ALA A 159 9.94 16.02 -3.78
C ALA A 159 8.84 14.94 -3.90
N PHE A 160 7.57 15.37 -3.79
CA PHE A 160 6.39 14.52 -3.93
C PHE A 160 5.48 15.16 -4.99
N LYS A 161 5.16 14.40 -6.03
CA LYS A 161 4.20 14.83 -7.05
C LYS A 161 2.81 14.37 -6.65
N THR A 162 1.90 15.33 -6.52
CA THR A 162 0.47 15.09 -6.34
C THR A 162 -0.17 14.67 -7.66
N TRP A 163 -1.24 13.88 -7.61
CA TRP A 163 -1.91 13.33 -8.78
C TRP A 163 -2.34 14.40 -9.80
N ASP A 164 -2.77 15.57 -9.34
CA ASP A 164 -3.22 16.67 -10.20
C ASP A 164 -2.11 17.28 -11.07
N SER A 165 -0.86 17.02 -10.73
CA SER A 165 0.30 17.48 -11.50
C SER A 165 0.65 16.61 -12.71
N TYR A 166 0.15 15.36 -12.78
CA TYR A 166 0.46 14.41 -13.85
C TYR A 166 -0.75 13.71 -14.47
N ILE A 167 -1.96 14.00 -14.02
CA ILE A 167 -3.18 13.40 -14.56
C ILE A 167 -3.36 13.67 -16.05
N ASP A 168 -2.95 14.85 -16.54
CA ASP A 168 -3.03 15.17 -17.96
C ASP A 168 -2.16 14.22 -18.79
N GLU A 169 -0.95 13.90 -18.32
CA GLU A 169 -0.06 12.95 -18.98
C GLU A 169 -0.62 11.52 -18.99
N MET A 170 -1.28 11.09 -17.88
CA MET A 170 -1.95 9.78 -17.82
C MET A 170 -3.06 9.67 -18.85
N VAL A 171 -3.95 10.68 -18.89
CA VAL A 171 -5.10 10.69 -19.79
C VAL A 171 -4.66 10.82 -21.26
N GLU A 172 -3.68 11.65 -21.56
CA GLU A 172 -3.12 11.75 -22.91
C GLU A 172 -2.50 10.42 -23.34
N TRP A 173 -1.72 9.79 -22.47
CA TRP A 173 -1.15 8.48 -22.76
C TRP A 173 -2.23 7.45 -23.08
N ALA A 174 -3.28 7.34 -22.26
CA ALA A 174 -4.37 6.38 -22.47
C ALA A 174 -5.12 6.63 -23.78
N ARG A 175 -5.38 7.90 -24.14
CA ARG A 175 -6.03 8.30 -25.39
C ARG A 175 -5.21 8.01 -26.64
N ASP A 176 -3.90 8.04 -26.52
CA ASP A 176 -2.98 7.76 -27.65
C ASP A 176 -2.82 6.26 -27.92
N GLN A 177 -3.29 5.40 -26.99
CA GLN A 177 -3.17 3.96 -27.17
C GLN A 177 -4.24 3.42 -28.12
N ARG A 178 -3.87 2.31 -28.81
CA ARG A 178 -4.85 1.43 -29.41
C ARG A 178 -5.30 0.46 -28.34
N GLU A 179 -6.59 0.40 -28.08
CA GLU A 179 -7.15 -0.54 -27.12
C GLU A 179 -6.73 -2.00 -27.40
N PRO A 180 -6.60 -2.84 -26.35
CA PRO A 180 -6.79 -2.52 -24.93
C PRO A 180 -5.55 -1.93 -24.27
N PHE A 181 -5.75 -1.19 -23.17
CA PHE A 181 -4.65 -0.68 -22.34
C PHE A 181 -4.79 -1.09 -20.85
N PHE A 182 -3.65 -1.18 -20.17
CA PHE A 182 -3.52 -1.27 -18.73
C PHE A 182 -2.77 -0.05 -18.21
N LEU A 183 -3.42 0.77 -17.40
CA LEU A 183 -2.88 1.96 -16.77
C LEU A 183 -2.78 1.74 -15.26
N TRP A 184 -1.58 1.87 -14.71
CA TRP A 184 -1.35 1.91 -13.27
C TRP A 184 -1.08 3.35 -12.82
N ALA A 185 -1.98 3.88 -12.00
CA ALA A 185 -1.88 5.20 -11.35
C ALA A 185 -1.57 5.00 -9.86
N PHE A 186 -0.39 5.40 -9.41
CA PHE A 186 -0.01 5.37 -8.00
C PHE A 186 -0.14 6.78 -7.41
N SER A 187 -1.03 6.96 -6.43
CA SER A 187 -1.21 8.23 -5.73
C SER A 187 -0.41 8.25 -4.43
N LEU A 188 0.47 9.23 -4.30
CA LEU A 188 1.26 9.47 -3.10
C LEU A 188 0.58 10.48 -2.15
N ASP A 189 -0.61 10.93 -2.50
CA ASP A 189 -1.29 12.04 -1.81
C ASP A 189 -1.69 11.71 -0.38
N THR A 190 -1.96 10.44 -0.09
CA THR A 190 -2.30 9.93 1.25
C THR A 190 -1.09 9.58 2.12
N HIS A 191 0.10 9.59 1.53
CA HIS A 191 1.37 9.37 2.23
C HIS A 191 1.88 10.67 2.88
N PHE A 192 2.54 10.53 4.02
CA PHE A 192 3.26 11.64 4.64
C PHE A 192 4.37 12.21 3.69
N PRO A 193 4.55 13.54 3.58
CA PRO A 193 3.83 14.64 4.25
C PRO A 193 2.47 14.96 3.63
N HIS A 194 1.46 15.14 4.48
CA HIS A 194 0.09 15.42 4.07
C HIS A 194 -0.09 16.89 3.67
N LEU A 195 0.01 17.20 2.38
CA LEU A 195 -0.09 18.55 1.84
C LEU A 195 -1.27 18.66 0.87
N THR A 196 -2.38 19.15 1.38
CA THR A 196 -3.64 19.22 0.63
C THR A 196 -3.92 20.63 0.09
N PRO A 197 -4.30 20.79 -1.19
CA PRO A 197 -4.73 22.07 -1.74
C PRO A 197 -5.94 22.65 -0.98
N ARG A 198 -5.99 23.98 -0.81
CA ARG A 198 -6.99 24.66 0.01
C ARG A 198 -8.44 24.25 -0.27
N LYS A 199 -8.78 23.96 -1.51
CA LYS A 199 -10.16 23.63 -1.92
C LYS A 199 -10.66 22.28 -1.39
N TYR A 200 -9.75 21.41 -0.92
CA TYR A 200 -10.05 20.07 -0.41
C TYR A 200 -9.87 19.95 1.10
N ARG A 201 -9.39 21.02 1.78
CA ARG A 201 -9.25 21.04 3.23
C ARG A 201 -10.61 21.30 3.88
N GLU A 202 -11.04 20.34 4.68
CA GLU A 202 -12.29 20.39 5.43
C GLU A 202 -12.02 20.52 6.93
N TRP A 203 -10.99 19.79 7.40
CA TRP A 203 -10.70 19.63 8.83
C TRP A 203 -9.47 20.38 9.28
N SER A 204 -8.54 20.71 8.39
CA SER A 204 -7.30 21.41 8.72
C SER A 204 -7.18 22.78 8.04
N ASN A 205 -6.35 23.62 8.59
CA ASN A 205 -5.96 24.88 7.97
C ASN A 205 -4.50 24.85 7.50
N LEU A 206 -4.01 25.91 6.85
CA LEU A 206 -2.65 25.97 6.32
C LEU A 206 -1.57 25.85 7.40
N PHE A 207 -1.81 26.42 8.59
CA PHE A 207 -0.87 26.32 9.70
C PHE A 207 -0.78 24.88 10.20
N ASP A 208 -1.92 24.19 10.36
CA ASP A 208 -1.99 22.82 10.80
C ASP A 208 -1.18 21.92 9.88
N GLN A 209 -1.34 22.06 8.55
CA GLN A 209 -0.61 21.26 7.59
C GLN A 209 0.92 21.40 7.73
N TYR A 210 1.45 22.59 7.95
CA TYR A 210 2.89 22.76 8.13
C TYR A 210 3.37 22.31 9.51
N TYR A 211 2.64 22.68 10.56
CA TYR A 211 3.02 22.39 11.93
C TYR A 211 2.95 20.88 12.20
N TYR A 212 1.85 20.21 11.82
CA TYR A 212 1.70 18.79 12.11
C TYR A 212 2.52 17.91 11.18
N ASN A 213 2.79 18.28 9.95
CA ASN A 213 3.81 17.61 9.15
C ASN A 213 5.21 17.71 9.75
N TRP A 214 5.58 18.87 10.30
CA TRP A 214 6.84 18.99 11.06
C TRP A 214 6.80 18.13 12.32
N ARG A 215 5.69 18.08 13.03
CA ARG A 215 5.50 17.26 14.23
C ARG A 215 5.61 15.77 13.91
N CYS A 216 5.00 15.30 12.82
CA CYS A 216 5.13 13.92 12.34
C CYS A 216 6.60 13.54 12.08
N ASN A 217 7.39 14.41 11.44
CA ASN A 217 8.83 14.14 11.28
C ASN A 217 9.54 13.88 12.61
N GLN A 218 9.20 14.64 13.67
CA GLN A 218 9.79 14.40 14.98
C GLN A 218 9.38 13.05 15.57
N LEU A 219 8.09 12.69 15.43
CA LEU A 219 7.55 11.42 15.94
C LEU A 219 8.12 10.19 15.21
N ILE A 220 8.47 10.34 13.94
CA ILE A 220 9.14 9.29 13.16
C ILE A 220 10.59 9.11 13.58
N ASP A 221 11.28 10.19 13.89
CA ASP A 221 12.71 10.18 14.21
C ASP A 221 13.01 9.85 15.68
N GLU A 222 12.12 10.20 16.61
CA GLU A 222 12.32 10.06 18.05
C GLU A 222 11.20 9.22 18.69
N PHE A 223 11.56 8.08 19.25
CA PHE A 223 10.68 7.31 20.16
C PHE A 223 10.60 8.03 21.50
N ASP A 224 9.54 8.00 22.22
CA ASP A 224 9.33 8.66 23.53
C ASP A 224 8.99 10.16 23.49
N ILE A 225 8.48 10.67 22.36
CA ILE A 225 7.86 11.99 22.39
C ILE A 225 6.44 11.84 22.96
N ASP A 226 6.19 12.54 24.06
CA ASP A 226 4.84 12.66 24.60
C ASP A 226 3.98 13.49 23.65
N ILE A 227 2.88 12.93 23.19
CA ILE A 227 1.92 13.56 22.28
C ILE A 227 0.53 13.55 22.92
N SER A 228 -0.17 14.64 22.82
CA SER A 228 -1.55 14.73 23.33
C SER A 228 -2.55 14.17 22.33
N GLU A 229 -3.71 13.69 22.83
CA GLU A 229 -4.83 13.28 21.97
C GLU A 229 -5.26 14.37 20.98
N GLU A 230 -5.15 15.65 21.35
CA GLU A 230 -5.43 16.79 20.48
C GLU A 230 -4.42 16.88 19.32
N GLU A 231 -3.13 16.64 19.57
CA GLU A 231 -2.12 16.63 18.52
C GLU A 231 -2.32 15.44 17.57
N ILE A 232 -2.65 14.25 18.09
CA ILE A 232 -2.99 13.07 17.29
C ILE A 232 -4.18 13.40 16.38
N GLN A 233 -5.24 13.98 16.96
CA GLN A 233 -6.42 14.34 16.18
C GLN A 233 -6.10 15.34 15.05
N ASN A 234 -5.25 16.32 15.29
CA ASN A 234 -4.84 17.28 14.26
C ASN A 234 -3.95 16.63 13.18
N ILE A 235 -3.17 15.59 13.52
CA ILE A 235 -2.45 14.78 12.52
C ILE A 235 -3.44 14.00 11.67
N ILE A 236 -4.45 13.39 12.29
CA ILE A 236 -5.55 12.71 11.57
C ILE A 236 -6.31 13.71 10.68
N ASP A 237 -6.53 14.94 11.13
CA ASP A 237 -7.21 15.99 10.35
C ASP A 237 -6.48 16.31 9.03
N ILE A 238 -5.14 16.40 9.07
CA ILE A 238 -4.35 16.62 7.83
C ILE A 238 -4.30 15.38 6.94
N TYR A 239 -4.32 14.18 7.52
CA TYR A 239 -4.39 12.91 6.79
C TYR A 239 -5.75 12.76 6.10
N ASP A 240 -6.86 13.01 6.79
CA ASP A 240 -8.22 12.94 6.22
C ASP A 240 -8.41 13.93 5.07
N ASP A 241 -7.89 15.16 5.20
CA ASP A 241 -7.87 16.12 4.09
C ASP A 241 -7.08 15.59 2.89
N SER A 242 -5.98 14.86 3.13
CA SER A 242 -5.17 14.28 2.06
C SER A 242 -5.87 13.11 1.37
N ILE A 243 -6.60 12.28 2.12
CA ILE A 243 -7.48 11.23 1.55
C ILE A 243 -8.55 11.86 0.67
N ARG A 244 -9.24 12.89 1.17
CA ARG A 244 -10.28 13.60 0.41
C ARG A 244 -9.74 14.18 -0.91
N PHE A 245 -8.52 14.66 -0.90
CA PHE A 245 -7.86 15.12 -2.13
C PHE A 245 -7.51 13.97 -3.05
N GLY A 246 -6.94 12.89 -2.52
CA GLY A 246 -6.60 11.69 -3.29
C GLY A 246 -7.82 11.05 -3.94
N ASP A 247 -8.94 10.96 -3.23
CA ASP A 247 -10.20 10.37 -3.68
C ASP A 247 -10.76 11.03 -4.97
N VAL A 248 -10.47 12.32 -5.19
CA VAL A 248 -10.89 13.03 -6.41
C VAL A 248 -10.24 12.46 -7.68
N LEU A 249 -9.07 11.83 -7.59
CA LEU A 249 -8.41 11.19 -8.73
C LEU A 249 -9.32 10.18 -9.43
N ILE A 250 -10.14 9.44 -8.67
CA ILE A 250 -11.08 8.45 -9.21
C ILE A 250 -12.11 9.13 -10.10
N ALA A 251 -12.75 10.20 -9.60
CA ALA A 251 -13.76 10.94 -10.35
C ALA A 251 -13.18 11.53 -11.65
N GLU A 252 -11.98 12.10 -11.57
CA GLU A 252 -11.29 12.68 -12.72
C GLU A 252 -10.92 11.61 -13.78
N LEU A 253 -10.45 10.44 -13.36
CA LEU A 253 -10.13 9.35 -14.31
C LEU A 253 -11.41 8.74 -14.89
N ARG A 254 -12.47 8.52 -14.08
CA ARG A 254 -13.77 8.03 -14.58
C ARG A 254 -14.36 8.97 -15.64
N ASP A 255 -14.38 10.28 -15.36
CA ASP A 255 -14.93 11.28 -16.31
C ASP A 255 -14.08 11.37 -17.60
N ARG A 256 -12.77 11.51 -17.43
CA ARG A 256 -11.86 11.78 -18.54
C ARG A 256 -11.58 10.56 -19.42
N LEU A 257 -11.77 9.32 -18.91
CA LEU A 257 -11.63 8.07 -19.66
C LEU A 257 -12.96 7.38 -19.93
N ALA A 258 -14.11 8.05 -19.72
CA ALA A 258 -15.44 7.49 -19.89
C ALA A 258 -15.68 6.90 -21.30
N GLU A 259 -15.05 7.45 -22.36
CA GLU A 259 -15.15 6.94 -23.72
C GLU A 259 -14.57 5.53 -23.90
N PHE A 260 -13.69 5.07 -23.00
CA PHE A 260 -13.05 3.76 -23.03
C PHE A 260 -13.74 2.72 -22.16
N ASP A 261 -14.68 3.13 -21.31
CA ASP A 261 -15.40 2.29 -20.36
C ASP A 261 -14.48 1.29 -19.63
N PRO A 262 -13.42 1.79 -18.92
CA PRO A 262 -12.43 0.92 -18.32
C PRO A 262 -12.96 0.24 -17.08
N VAL A 263 -12.45 -0.94 -16.77
CA VAL A 263 -12.48 -1.49 -15.42
C VAL A 263 -11.63 -0.60 -14.53
N ILE A 264 -12.16 -0.16 -13.40
CA ILE A 264 -11.41 0.62 -12.40
C ILE A 264 -11.23 -0.23 -11.14
N VAL A 265 -10.00 -0.38 -10.72
CA VAL A 265 -9.64 -1.08 -9.48
C VAL A 265 -8.93 -0.11 -8.56
N VAL A 266 -9.41 0.00 -7.32
CA VAL A 266 -8.86 0.91 -6.30
C VAL A 266 -8.43 0.11 -5.10
N HIS A 267 -7.22 0.36 -4.59
CA HIS A 267 -6.76 -0.22 -3.33
C HIS A 267 -5.73 0.68 -2.61
N GLY A 268 -5.59 0.50 -1.29
CA GLY A 268 -4.42 0.97 -0.54
C GLY A 268 -3.28 -0.05 -0.65
N ASP A 269 -2.01 0.38 -0.65
CA ASP A 269 -0.88 -0.57 -0.64
C ASP A 269 -0.57 -1.10 0.76
N HIS A 270 -0.75 -0.29 1.79
CA HIS A 270 -0.76 -0.56 3.22
C HIS A 270 -1.45 0.61 3.95
N GLY A 271 -1.52 0.55 5.27
CA GLY A 271 -2.08 1.63 6.09
C GLY A 271 -1.00 2.47 6.77
N GLU A 272 -1.40 3.21 7.81
CA GLU A 272 -0.60 4.20 8.52
C GLU A 272 -0.95 4.20 10.01
N ALA A 273 0.03 4.22 10.91
CA ALA A 273 -0.20 4.27 12.36
C ALA A 273 -0.25 5.71 12.88
N PHE A 274 -1.18 5.98 13.80
CA PHE A 274 -1.36 7.27 14.47
C PHE A 274 -1.36 7.10 16.00
N ASP A 275 -0.25 6.59 16.55
CA ASP A 275 -0.03 6.35 17.99
C ASP A 275 -0.80 5.17 18.61
N GLU A 276 -1.44 4.32 17.83
CA GLU A 276 -2.22 3.21 18.38
C GLU A 276 -1.40 2.31 19.33
N ARG A 277 -0.09 2.27 19.17
CA ARG A 277 0.85 1.51 20.03
C ARG A 277 2.13 2.29 20.30
N GLY A 278 2.03 3.61 20.36
CA GLY A 278 3.20 4.50 20.43
C GLY A 278 4.01 4.51 19.12
N LEU A 279 3.40 4.09 18.00
CA LEU A 279 4.02 4.06 16.68
C LEU A 279 3.36 5.10 15.78
N TYR A 280 4.19 5.76 14.95
CA TYR A 280 3.75 6.68 13.93
C TYR A 280 4.24 6.23 12.57
N GLY A 281 3.33 6.32 11.60
CA GLY A 281 3.67 5.96 10.25
C GLY A 281 3.80 4.45 10.04
N HIS A 282 4.51 4.11 8.98
CA HIS A 282 4.82 2.74 8.59
C HIS A 282 6.34 2.48 8.50
N PHE A 283 7.15 3.39 9.07
CA PHE A 283 8.61 3.28 9.07
C PHE A 283 9.12 2.15 9.97
N TYR A 284 8.28 1.76 10.92
CA TYR A 284 8.48 0.57 11.76
C TYR A 284 7.47 -0.47 11.34
N PRO A 285 7.94 -1.66 10.92
CA PRO A 285 7.03 -2.73 10.54
C PRO A 285 6.05 -3.05 11.64
N SER A 286 4.78 -3.08 11.30
CA SER A 286 3.68 -3.37 12.21
C SER A 286 2.59 -4.12 11.44
N LEU A 287 2.12 -5.25 11.96
CA LEU A 287 1.13 -6.08 11.30
C LEU A 287 -0.26 -6.00 11.96
N TYR A 288 -0.58 -4.85 12.55
CA TYR A 288 -1.92 -4.59 13.07
C TYR A 288 -2.84 -4.02 11.99
N GLU A 289 -4.15 -3.95 12.27
CA GLU A 289 -5.16 -3.54 11.28
C GLU A 289 -4.91 -2.13 10.73
N GLU A 290 -4.40 -1.19 11.55
CA GLU A 290 -4.06 0.16 11.10
C GLU A 290 -3.01 0.21 9.97
N ASN A 291 -2.17 -0.83 9.85
CA ASN A 291 -1.17 -0.93 8.79
C ASN A 291 -1.53 -1.96 7.70
N LEU A 292 -2.46 -2.88 7.96
CA LEU A 292 -2.75 -3.98 7.04
C LEU A 292 -4.12 -3.91 6.38
N HIS A 293 -5.15 -3.39 7.07
CA HIS A 293 -6.50 -3.35 6.52
C HIS A 293 -6.64 -2.16 5.57
N VAL A 294 -6.79 -2.47 4.30
CA VAL A 294 -6.83 -1.49 3.21
C VAL A 294 -8.13 -1.59 2.42
N PRO A 295 -8.63 -0.50 1.82
CA PRO A 295 -9.74 -0.59 0.89
C PRO A 295 -9.32 -1.39 -0.37
N LEU A 296 -10.27 -2.16 -0.91
CA LEU A 296 -10.17 -2.79 -2.23
C LEU A 296 -11.56 -2.82 -2.86
N VAL A 297 -11.71 -2.13 -4.00
CA VAL A 297 -12.95 -2.04 -4.76
C VAL A 297 -12.66 -2.28 -6.25
N VAL A 298 -13.51 -3.05 -6.91
CA VAL A 298 -13.48 -3.32 -8.35
C VAL A 298 -14.78 -2.84 -8.97
N ASP A 299 -14.71 -1.88 -9.87
CA ASP A 299 -15.84 -1.44 -10.69
C ASP A 299 -15.59 -1.85 -12.14
N ASP A 300 -16.29 -2.88 -12.56
CA ASP A 300 -16.29 -3.37 -13.95
C ASP A 300 -17.59 -2.98 -14.71
N GLY A 301 -18.49 -2.24 -14.07
CA GLY A 301 -19.78 -1.83 -14.63
C GLY A 301 -20.77 -2.96 -14.84
N GLU A 302 -20.45 -4.20 -14.50
CA GLU A 302 -21.27 -5.40 -14.73
C GLU A 302 -21.57 -6.16 -13.44
N THR A 303 -20.56 -6.30 -12.56
CA THR A 303 -20.67 -7.04 -11.30
C THR A 303 -20.73 -6.10 -10.09
N SER A 304 -21.57 -6.46 -9.12
CA SER A 304 -21.62 -5.75 -7.85
C SER A 304 -21.84 -6.73 -6.71
N GLY A 305 -21.30 -6.44 -5.55
CA GLY A 305 -21.47 -7.27 -4.37
C GLY A 305 -20.39 -7.07 -3.34
N THR A 306 -20.49 -7.82 -2.26
CA THR A 306 -19.58 -7.73 -1.12
C THR A 306 -18.94 -9.09 -0.87
N VAL A 307 -17.61 -9.09 -0.73
CA VAL A 307 -16.80 -10.25 -0.36
C VAL A 307 -16.38 -10.09 1.10
N ASP A 308 -17.06 -10.81 2.00
CA ASP A 308 -16.81 -10.75 3.45
C ASP A 308 -15.55 -11.52 3.89
N LYS A 309 -15.17 -12.55 3.13
CA LYS A 309 -13.99 -13.36 3.43
C LYS A 309 -12.71 -12.59 3.15
N PRO A 310 -11.63 -12.87 3.90
CA PRO A 310 -10.35 -12.22 3.66
C PRO A 310 -9.82 -12.45 2.25
N VAL A 311 -9.21 -11.41 1.71
CA VAL A 311 -8.42 -11.44 0.49
C VAL A 311 -7.08 -10.75 0.79
N SER A 312 -6.01 -11.26 0.21
CA SER A 312 -4.71 -10.57 0.27
C SER A 312 -4.50 -9.75 -1.00
N LEU A 313 -3.76 -8.64 -0.92
CA LEU A 313 -3.37 -7.94 -2.15
C LEU A 313 -2.47 -8.78 -3.07
N VAL A 314 -1.91 -9.90 -2.62
CA VAL A 314 -1.26 -10.87 -3.54
C VAL A 314 -2.26 -11.52 -4.50
N ASP A 315 -3.55 -11.49 -4.20
CA ASP A 315 -4.60 -11.97 -5.10
C ASP A 315 -4.97 -10.93 -6.18
N LEU A 316 -4.48 -9.69 -6.05
CA LEU A 316 -4.84 -8.58 -6.94
C LEU A 316 -4.59 -8.88 -8.43
N PRO A 317 -3.48 -9.52 -8.84
CA PRO A 317 -3.29 -9.86 -10.25
C PRO A 317 -4.43 -10.73 -10.82
N GLU A 318 -4.86 -11.74 -10.07
CA GLU A 318 -5.97 -12.61 -10.51
C GLU A 318 -7.30 -11.85 -10.51
N ILE A 319 -7.58 -11.03 -9.49
CA ILE A 319 -8.77 -10.17 -9.41
C ILE A 319 -8.85 -9.26 -10.63
N VAL A 320 -7.77 -8.58 -10.96
CA VAL A 320 -7.72 -7.62 -12.08
C VAL A 320 -7.83 -8.33 -13.43
N LEU A 321 -7.18 -9.48 -13.61
CA LEU A 321 -7.24 -10.25 -14.86
C LEU A 321 -8.62 -10.85 -15.10
N ARG A 322 -9.34 -11.26 -14.06
CA ARG A 322 -10.74 -11.69 -14.17
C ARG A 322 -11.65 -10.52 -14.52
N ALA A 323 -11.51 -9.37 -13.85
CA ALA A 323 -12.27 -8.16 -14.17
C ALA A 323 -12.03 -7.67 -15.62
N ALA A 324 -10.81 -7.85 -16.13
CA ALA A 324 -10.44 -7.55 -17.53
C ALA A 324 -10.93 -8.59 -18.56
N ASN A 325 -11.59 -9.66 -18.12
CA ASN A 325 -11.99 -10.80 -18.96
C ASN A 325 -10.82 -11.54 -19.63
N ILE A 326 -9.65 -11.54 -19.00
CA ILE A 326 -8.45 -12.28 -19.45
C ILE A 326 -8.46 -13.67 -18.83
N GLU A 327 -8.79 -13.79 -17.56
CA GLU A 327 -8.93 -15.06 -16.86
C GLU A 327 -10.42 -15.42 -16.66
N ASN A 328 -10.70 -16.72 -16.47
CA ASN A 328 -12.07 -17.18 -16.25
C ASN A 328 -12.49 -16.97 -14.78
N GLY A 329 -13.79 -16.75 -14.58
CA GLY A 329 -14.39 -16.48 -13.27
C GLY A 329 -14.60 -14.99 -13.06
N THR A 330 -15.10 -14.64 -11.89
CA THR A 330 -15.39 -13.26 -11.51
C THR A 330 -14.53 -12.84 -10.32
N PRO A 331 -14.27 -11.54 -10.13
CA PRO A 331 -13.43 -11.05 -9.03
C PRO A 331 -13.90 -11.52 -7.64
N GLU A 332 -15.20 -11.53 -7.39
CA GLU A 332 -15.81 -11.90 -6.10
C GLU A 332 -15.67 -13.39 -5.73
N GLU A 333 -15.27 -14.24 -6.67
CA GLU A 333 -15.00 -15.66 -6.38
C GLU A 333 -13.65 -15.84 -5.65
N ILE A 334 -12.80 -14.81 -5.65
CA ILE A 334 -11.48 -14.85 -5.02
C ILE A 334 -11.63 -14.44 -3.55
N SER A 335 -11.44 -15.41 -2.67
CA SER A 335 -11.43 -15.18 -1.22
C SER A 335 -10.88 -16.42 -0.50
N HIS A 336 -10.43 -16.22 0.73
CA HIS A 336 -9.78 -17.25 1.53
C HIS A 336 -10.45 -17.37 2.91
N ASP A 337 -10.23 -18.47 3.61
CA ASP A 337 -10.60 -18.57 5.02
C ASP A 337 -9.64 -17.78 5.92
N TRP A 338 -8.40 -17.58 5.45
CA TRP A 338 -7.37 -16.78 6.08
C TRP A 338 -6.32 -16.32 5.07
N VAL A 339 -5.67 -15.21 5.36
CA VAL A 339 -4.55 -14.63 4.59
C VAL A 339 -3.35 -14.41 5.48
N VAL A 340 -2.19 -14.18 4.87
CA VAL A 340 -0.92 -13.99 5.58
C VAL A 340 -0.34 -12.63 5.23
N ALA A 341 0.17 -11.93 6.24
CA ALA A 341 1.05 -10.79 6.08
C ALA A 341 2.38 -11.06 6.80
N THR A 342 3.48 -10.58 6.21
CA THR A 342 4.82 -10.73 6.79
C THR A 342 5.63 -9.47 6.61
N ASP A 343 6.46 -9.14 7.61
CA ASP A 343 7.43 -8.05 7.50
C ASP A 343 8.67 -8.35 8.35
N TYR A 344 9.66 -7.47 8.28
CA TYR A 344 10.92 -7.61 9.00
C TYR A 344 11.36 -6.27 9.60
N ASP A 345 11.50 -6.24 10.93
CA ASP A 345 12.11 -5.12 11.65
C ASP A 345 13.62 -5.30 11.74
N GLY A 346 14.34 -4.71 10.81
CA GLY A 346 15.79 -4.78 10.75
C GLY A 346 16.53 -3.98 11.83
N ARG A 347 15.83 -3.21 12.69
CA ARG A 347 16.44 -2.54 13.85
C ARG A 347 16.61 -3.49 15.02
N ASN A 348 15.61 -4.32 15.25
CA ASN A 348 15.54 -5.26 16.36
C ASN A 348 15.76 -6.71 15.93
N ASP A 349 16.09 -6.94 14.64
CA ASP A 349 16.23 -8.26 14.04
C ASP A 349 15.02 -9.16 14.31
N ARG A 350 13.81 -8.58 14.11
CA ARG A 350 12.55 -9.26 14.37
C ARG A 350 11.81 -9.58 13.07
N ARG A 351 11.34 -10.79 12.96
CA ARG A 351 10.38 -11.21 11.94
C ARG A 351 8.97 -11.07 12.47
N LEU A 352 8.10 -10.53 11.64
CA LEU A 352 6.69 -10.38 11.94
C LEU A 352 5.91 -11.27 10.98
N THR A 353 5.00 -12.07 11.51
CA THR A 353 4.10 -12.93 10.73
C THR A 353 2.70 -12.81 11.31
N ALA A 354 1.72 -12.45 10.50
CA ALA A 354 0.32 -12.43 10.90
C ALA A 354 -0.50 -13.37 10.01
N ILE A 355 -1.43 -14.09 10.63
CA ILE A 355 -2.53 -14.78 9.95
C ILE A 355 -3.81 -14.08 10.32
N ARG A 356 -4.56 -13.63 9.31
CA ARG A 356 -5.84 -12.96 9.46
C ARG A 356 -6.94 -13.76 8.80
N SER A 357 -7.92 -14.18 9.58
CA SER A 357 -9.21 -14.67 9.12
C SER A 357 -10.23 -13.51 9.12
N ARG A 358 -11.48 -13.74 8.72
CA ARG A 358 -12.51 -12.70 8.81
C ARG A 358 -12.64 -12.13 10.23
N ARG A 359 -12.58 -12.97 11.25
CA ARG A 359 -12.85 -12.60 12.65
C ARG A 359 -11.60 -12.53 13.51
N PHE A 360 -10.63 -13.39 13.29
CA PHE A 360 -9.47 -13.50 14.17
C PHE A 360 -8.18 -13.14 13.46
N LYS A 361 -7.29 -12.50 14.19
CA LYS A 361 -5.91 -12.29 13.76
C LYS A 361 -4.94 -12.82 14.80
N TYR A 362 -3.98 -13.63 14.33
CA TYR A 362 -2.89 -14.17 15.13
C TYR A 362 -1.58 -13.60 14.63
N LEU A 363 -0.84 -12.95 15.53
CA LEU A 363 0.42 -12.27 15.25
C LEU A 363 1.57 -12.93 16.00
N VAL A 364 2.70 -13.12 15.33
CA VAL A 364 3.98 -13.55 15.92
C VAL A 364 5.06 -12.54 15.54
N GLU A 365 5.72 -12.00 16.56
CA GLU A 365 6.97 -11.26 16.43
C GLU A 365 8.09 -12.11 17.03
N ALA A 366 9.05 -12.51 16.21
CA ALA A 366 10.14 -13.41 16.62
C ALA A 366 11.51 -12.79 16.39
N ALA A 367 12.38 -12.87 17.40
CA ALA A 367 13.82 -12.63 17.35
C ALA A 367 14.53 -13.87 17.93
N ASP A 368 15.86 -13.96 17.82
CA ASP A 368 16.66 -15.15 18.18
C ASP A 368 16.31 -15.80 19.54
N ASN A 369 15.98 -15.00 20.56
CA ASN A 369 15.68 -15.52 21.91
C ASN A 369 14.44 -14.87 22.55
N ASP A 370 13.62 -14.19 21.78
CA ASP A 370 12.44 -13.46 22.24
C ASP A 370 11.32 -13.61 21.21
N GLU A 371 10.18 -14.08 21.65
CA GLU A 371 9.01 -14.29 20.81
C GLU A 371 7.78 -13.73 21.52
N ARG A 372 7.02 -12.91 20.81
CA ARG A 372 5.74 -12.38 21.24
C ARG A 372 4.63 -12.93 20.38
N ARG A 373 3.59 -13.45 21.00
CA ARG A 373 2.40 -13.99 20.34
C ARG A 373 1.15 -13.27 20.80
N GLU A 374 0.30 -12.95 19.85
CA GLU A 374 -0.94 -12.23 20.12
C GLU A 374 -2.08 -12.80 19.28
N LEU A 375 -3.27 -12.81 19.86
CA LEU A 375 -4.52 -13.21 19.22
C LEU A 375 -5.58 -12.14 19.51
N TYR A 376 -6.27 -11.72 18.48
CA TYR A 376 -7.34 -10.72 18.57
C TYR A 376 -8.62 -11.22 17.93
N ASP A 377 -9.77 -10.87 18.52
CA ASP A 377 -11.11 -11.04 17.96
C ASP A 377 -11.54 -9.71 17.31
N LEU A 378 -11.33 -9.57 16.01
CA LEU A 378 -11.57 -8.33 15.28
C LEU A 378 -13.04 -7.86 15.28
N ASP A 379 -14.00 -8.77 15.46
CA ASP A 379 -15.43 -8.43 15.59
C ASP A 379 -15.73 -7.76 16.94
N ALA A 380 -15.01 -8.13 18.01
CA ALA A 380 -15.20 -7.60 19.36
C ALA A 380 -14.21 -6.49 19.70
N ASP A 381 -13.01 -6.54 19.13
CA ASP A 381 -11.88 -5.67 19.41
C ASP A 381 -11.13 -5.33 18.10
N GLY A 382 -11.77 -4.54 17.25
CA GLY A 382 -11.17 -4.08 15.99
C GLY A 382 -9.93 -3.20 16.17
N ARG A 383 -9.66 -2.75 17.41
CA ARG A 383 -8.44 -1.98 17.75
C ARG A 383 -7.31 -2.84 18.32
N GLU A 384 -7.51 -4.14 18.41
CA GLU A 384 -6.50 -5.12 18.84
C GLU A 384 -5.82 -4.78 20.17
N ILE A 385 -6.62 -4.49 21.18
CA ILE A 385 -6.16 -4.08 22.53
C ILE A 385 -6.03 -5.28 23.46
N GLU A 386 -6.96 -6.25 23.40
CA GLU A 386 -7.05 -7.38 24.32
C GLU A 386 -6.43 -8.63 23.69
N ASN A 387 -5.22 -9.00 24.14
CA ASN A 387 -4.57 -10.22 23.71
C ASN A 387 -5.23 -11.48 24.30
N LEU A 388 -5.79 -12.33 23.45
CA LEU A 388 -6.53 -13.55 23.78
C LEU A 388 -5.70 -14.83 23.68
N VAL A 389 -4.39 -14.78 23.47
CA VAL A 389 -3.52 -15.97 23.38
C VAL A 389 -3.66 -16.82 24.65
N GLY A 390 -3.94 -18.11 24.46
CA GLY A 390 -4.14 -19.07 25.55
C GLY A 390 -5.44 -18.92 26.35
N ALA A 391 -6.23 -17.86 26.10
CA ALA A 391 -7.50 -17.63 26.76
C ALA A 391 -8.72 -17.97 25.87
N HIS A 392 -8.53 -18.04 24.56
CA HIS A 392 -9.58 -18.31 23.58
C HIS A 392 -9.34 -19.61 22.82
N GLU A 393 -10.40 -20.35 22.47
CA GLU A 393 -10.32 -21.64 21.76
C GLU A 393 -9.71 -21.55 20.35
N ALA A 394 -9.72 -20.36 19.72
CA ALA A 394 -9.08 -20.09 18.44
C ALA A 394 -7.54 -20.06 18.54
N SER A 395 -6.95 -19.99 19.74
CA SER A 395 -5.49 -19.89 19.91
C SER A 395 -4.75 -21.08 19.29
N GLU A 396 -5.08 -22.32 19.69
CA GLU A 396 -4.39 -23.53 19.20
C GLU A 396 -4.45 -23.71 17.67
N PRO A 397 -5.63 -23.59 16.99
CA PRO A 397 -5.67 -23.75 15.53
C PRO A 397 -4.87 -22.69 14.78
N LEU A 398 -4.93 -21.42 15.22
CA LEU A 398 -4.25 -20.32 14.56
C LEU A 398 -2.74 -20.34 14.82
N GLU A 399 -2.32 -20.71 16.05
CA GLU A 399 -0.93 -20.96 16.39
C GLU A 399 -0.32 -22.03 15.47
N ALA A 400 -1.01 -23.17 15.30
CA ALA A 400 -0.55 -24.23 14.43
C ALA A 400 -0.48 -23.80 12.93
N LEU A 401 -1.30 -22.84 12.50
CA LEU A 401 -1.22 -22.27 11.15
C LEU A 401 -0.01 -21.36 11.00
N VAL A 402 0.20 -20.45 11.94
CA VAL A 402 1.34 -19.51 11.94
C VAL A 402 2.66 -20.28 12.00
N ASP A 403 2.77 -21.26 12.90
CA ASP A 403 4.00 -22.04 13.06
C ASP A 403 4.37 -22.80 11.77
N ARG A 404 3.37 -23.36 11.07
CA ARG A 404 3.61 -23.98 9.76
C ARG A 404 4.09 -22.97 8.73
N ARG A 405 3.54 -21.75 8.74
CA ARG A 405 3.96 -20.70 7.83
C ARG A 405 5.38 -20.26 8.11
N ILE A 406 5.72 -19.99 9.35
CA ILE A 406 7.08 -19.62 9.79
C ILE A 406 8.07 -20.70 9.39
N THR A 407 7.78 -21.97 9.71
CA THR A 407 8.65 -23.11 9.35
C THR A 407 8.88 -23.18 7.84
N HIS A 408 7.84 -23.02 7.04
CA HIS A 408 7.95 -23.03 5.58
C HIS A 408 8.83 -21.89 5.05
N GLU A 409 8.68 -20.69 5.59
CA GLU A 409 9.52 -19.54 5.22
C GLU A 409 10.99 -19.76 5.60
N GLU A 410 11.28 -20.31 6.76
CA GLU A 410 12.63 -20.65 7.21
C GLU A 410 13.29 -21.71 6.31
N GLU A 411 12.55 -22.73 5.90
CA GLU A 411 13.01 -23.73 4.95
C GLU A 411 13.36 -23.11 3.60
N LEU A 412 12.49 -22.25 3.06
CA LEU A 412 12.74 -21.53 1.81
C LEU A 412 13.98 -20.62 1.91
N LEU A 413 14.14 -19.91 3.02
CA LEU A 413 15.29 -19.05 3.27
C LEU A 413 16.60 -19.88 3.35
N SER A 414 16.56 -21.01 4.04
CA SER A 414 17.71 -21.92 4.16
C SER A 414 18.13 -22.47 2.80
N ILE A 415 17.18 -22.91 1.97
CA ILE A 415 17.44 -23.39 0.61
C ILE A 415 18.08 -22.30 -0.25
N ARG A 416 17.55 -21.08 -0.19
CA ARG A 416 18.10 -19.93 -0.95
C ARG A 416 19.53 -19.61 -0.55
N SER A 417 19.83 -19.51 0.76
CA SER A 417 21.19 -19.29 1.25
C SER A 417 22.16 -20.35 0.75
N ALA A 418 21.76 -21.63 0.81
CA ALA A 418 22.57 -22.73 0.32
C ALA A 418 22.81 -22.68 -1.20
N THR A 419 21.84 -22.22 -1.98
CA THR A 419 22.01 -22.05 -3.44
C THR A 419 22.91 -20.88 -3.80
N GLU A 420 22.81 -19.78 -3.07
CA GLU A 420 23.69 -18.61 -3.23
C GLU A 420 25.17 -18.97 -2.92
N GLU A 421 25.42 -19.75 -1.83
CA GLU A 421 26.76 -20.21 -1.48
C GLU A 421 27.34 -21.20 -2.53
N LEU A 422 26.50 -21.94 -3.24
CA LEU A 422 26.94 -22.86 -4.29
C LEU A 422 27.19 -22.21 -5.65
N GLY A 423 26.93 -20.89 -5.78
CA GLY A 423 27.08 -20.13 -7.03
C GLY A 423 26.17 -20.62 -8.15
N ALA A 424 25.03 -21.18 -7.79
CA ALA A 424 23.97 -21.53 -8.72
C ALA A 424 23.08 -20.30 -8.89
N ASP A 425 23.35 -19.53 -9.94
CA ASP A 425 22.51 -18.45 -10.44
C ASP A 425 21.15 -18.97 -10.96
#